data_645063c63d31eed7b1814e31628b5943
#
_entry.id   645063c63d31eed7b1814e31628b5943
#
_cell.length_a   1.000
_cell.length_b   1.000
_cell.length_c   1.000
_cell.angle_alpha   90.00
_cell.angle_beta   90.00
_cell.angle_gamma   90.00
#
_symmetry.space_group_name_H-M   'P 1'
#
loop_
_entity.id
_entity.type
_entity.pdbx_description
1 polymer ?
#
loop_
_entity_poly.entity_id
_entity_poly.type
_entity_poly.pdbx_seq_one_letter_code
_entity_poly.pdbx_strand_id
1 'polypeptide(L)'
;RFGTVFEDASNWINQGQTNQTSIVQHQNPEFMALPRWWVPESVVESSLGPSDNPAYIGFRDVTRATDTRTFLATAIPRVGATNKIPLVLTDQSTIREMCLLANLNSIPLDFCVKQKYGGISLNFFIVEQLPVLSPDVYEKPCPWERSKTLEAWISERVLKLTCTAEDMLPLADACNFT
;
A
#
# COMPACT_ATOMS: atom_id res chain seq x y z
N ARG A 1 -7.11 -0.29 -6.68
CA ARG A 1 -7.19 -1.76 -6.62
C ARG A 1 -6.70 -2.36 -7.93
N PHE A 2 -5.66 -3.15 -7.88
CA PHE A 2 -5.29 -4.04 -8.97
C PHE A 2 -5.75 -5.44 -8.53
N GLY A 3 -6.94 -5.80 -8.93
CA GLY A 3 -7.50 -7.11 -8.64
C GLY A 3 -7.58 -7.94 -9.91
N THR A 4 -7.29 -9.22 -9.77
CA THR A 4 -7.58 -10.21 -10.79
C THR A 4 -8.89 -10.86 -10.44
N VAL A 5 -9.89 -10.72 -11.30
CA VAL A 5 -11.14 -11.44 -11.16
C VAL A 5 -11.07 -12.66 -12.06
N PHE A 6 -11.15 -13.84 -11.46
CA PHE A 6 -11.37 -15.07 -12.20
C PHE A 6 -12.84 -15.42 -12.06
N GLU A 7 -13.66 -14.92 -12.97
CA GLU A 7 -15.09 -15.23 -13.00
C GLU A 7 -15.34 -16.64 -13.56
N ASP A 8 -14.36 -17.21 -14.28
CA ASP A 8 -14.50 -18.52 -14.91
C ASP A 8 -13.12 -19.18 -15.12
N ALA A 9 -13.03 -20.48 -14.88
CA ALA A 9 -11.84 -21.29 -15.13
C ALA A 9 -11.42 -21.31 -16.62
N SER A 10 -12.33 -21.03 -17.57
CA SER A 10 -12.02 -20.91 -18.99
C SER A 10 -11.06 -19.75 -19.30
N ASN A 11 -10.99 -18.72 -18.46
CA ASN A 11 -10.07 -17.61 -18.58
C ASN A 11 -8.60 -17.96 -18.24
N TRP A 12 -8.35 -19.19 -17.79
CA TRP A 12 -6.99 -19.68 -17.48
C TRP A 12 -6.15 -20.01 -18.71
N ILE A 13 -6.75 -20.02 -19.89
CA ILE A 13 -6.08 -20.40 -21.15
C ILE A 13 -5.02 -19.35 -21.56
N ASN A 14 -5.19 -18.09 -21.19
CA ASN A 14 -4.22 -17.05 -21.44
C ASN A 14 -3.25 -16.94 -20.26
N GLN A 15 -2.19 -17.73 -20.28
CA GLN A 15 -1.15 -17.71 -19.26
C GLN A 15 -0.62 -16.27 -19.05
N GLY A 16 -0.81 -15.75 -17.84
CA GLY A 16 -0.21 -14.50 -17.39
C GLY A 16 -1.00 -13.21 -17.66
N GLN A 17 -2.16 -13.28 -18.30
CA GLN A 17 -3.04 -12.11 -18.39
C GLN A 17 -4.09 -12.12 -17.27
N THR A 18 -4.12 -11.03 -16.53
CA THR A 18 -5.14 -10.77 -15.51
C THR A 18 -6.15 -9.77 -16.07
N ASN A 19 -7.42 -10.01 -15.83
CA ASN A 19 -8.45 -9.05 -16.18
C ASN A 19 -8.27 -7.78 -15.32
N GLN A 20 -8.28 -6.63 -15.95
CA GLN A 20 -8.25 -5.36 -15.24
C GLN A 20 -9.60 -5.14 -14.55
N THR A 21 -9.55 -4.70 -13.31
CA THR A 21 -10.76 -4.29 -12.58
C THR A 21 -11.41 -3.09 -13.28
N SER A 22 -12.69 -3.19 -13.58
CA SER A 22 -13.46 -2.11 -14.21
C SER A 22 -13.70 -0.96 -13.23
N ILE A 23 -14.06 0.23 -13.76
CA ILE A 23 -14.41 1.39 -12.93
C ILE A 23 -15.58 1.06 -12.00
N VAL A 24 -16.58 0.32 -12.48
CA VAL A 24 -17.75 -0.09 -11.67
C VAL A 24 -17.32 -0.98 -10.49
N GLN A 25 -16.40 -1.92 -10.73
CA GLN A 25 -15.84 -2.78 -9.68
C GLN A 25 -15.02 -1.96 -8.68
N HIS A 26 -14.25 -0.96 -9.13
CA HIS A 26 -13.52 -0.06 -8.23
C HIS A 26 -14.45 0.80 -7.35
N GLN A 27 -15.63 1.14 -7.84
CA GLN A 27 -16.61 1.94 -7.11
C GLN A 27 -17.47 1.11 -6.16
N ASN A 28 -17.46 -0.21 -6.30
CA ASN A 28 -18.18 -1.11 -5.41
C ASN A 28 -17.33 -1.44 -4.17
N PRO A 29 -17.70 -1.01 -2.95
CA PRO A 29 -16.95 -1.31 -1.74
C PRO A 29 -16.94 -2.80 -1.37
N GLU A 30 -17.97 -3.54 -1.75
CA GLU A 30 -18.10 -4.99 -1.52
C GLU A 30 -17.25 -5.82 -2.49
N PHE A 31 -16.76 -5.19 -3.57
CA PHE A 31 -15.99 -5.92 -4.57
C PHE A 31 -14.64 -6.33 -4.03
N MET A 32 -14.43 -7.65 -3.91
CA MET A 32 -13.15 -8.25 -3.54
C MET A 32 -12.47 -8.85 -4.76
N ALA A 33 -11.21 -8.47 -4.97
CA ALA A 33 -10.38 -9.11 -5.98
C ALA A 33 -9.98 -10.51 -5.51
N LEU A 34 -10.39 -11.54 -6.24
CA LEU A 34 -10.02 -12.92 -5.92
C LEU A 34 -8.65 -13.26 -6.51
N PRO A 35 -7.69 -13.72 -5.70
CA PRO A 35 -6.39 -14.13 -6.19
C PRO A 35 -6.49 -15.51 -6.89
N ARG A 36 -5.61 -15.71 -7.88
CA ARG A 36 -5.47 -17.01 -8.54
C ARG A 36 -4.87 -18.08 -7.62
N TRP A 37 -3.97 -17.66 -6.73
CA TRP A 37 -3.24 -18.53 -5.84
C TRP A 37 -3.54 -18.17 -4.39
N TRP A 38 -3.74 -19.19 -3.59
CA TRP A 38 -4.05 -19.04 -2.17
C TRP A 38 -2.92 -19.63 -1.35
N VAL A 39 -2.64 -19.02 -0.21
CA VAL A 39 -1.75 -19.55 0.81
C VAL A 39 -2.53 -19.65 2.12
N PRO A 40 -2.25 -20.66 2.97
CA PRO A 40 -2.85 -20.73 4.30
C PRO A 40 -2.52 -19.48 5.13
N GLU A 41 -3.47 -18.98 5.88
CA GLU A 41 -3.30 -17.84 6.79
C GLU A 41 -2.11 -18.08 7.76
N SER A 42 -2.00 -19.28 8.30
CA SER A 42 -0.89 -19.64 9.18
C SER A 42 0.50 -19.47 8.56
N VAL A 43 0.62 -19.62 7.24
CA VAL A 43 1.87 -19.39 6.51
C VAL A 43 2.15 -17.90 6.42
N VAL A 44 1.13 -17.08 6.18
CA VAL A 44 1.26 -15.62 6.16
C VAL A 44 1.70 -15.12 7.53
N GLU A 45 1.02 -15.51 8.60
CA GLU A 45 1.33 -15.11 9.96
C GLU A 45 2.73 -15.56 10.41
N SER A 46 3.13 -16.79 10.08
CA SER A 46 4.48 -17.28 10.40
C SER A 46 5.59 -16.53 9.65
N SER A 47 5.29 -16.03 8.45
CA SER A 47 6.25 -15.31 7.60
C SER A 47 6.40 -13.84 7.98
N LEU A 48 5.31 -13.22 8.42
CA LEU A 48 5.28 -11.79 8.77
C LEU A 48 5.64 -11.52 10.23
N GLY A 49 5.53 -12.56 11.07
CA GLY A 49 5.67 -12.44 12.52
C GLY A 49 4.44 -11.78 13.19
N PRO A 50 4.45 -11.74 14.53
CA PRO A 50 3.37 -11.14 15.30
C PRO A 50 3.32 -9.63 15.06
N SER A 51 2.13 -9.11 14.78
CA SER A 51 1.87 -7.69 14.65
C SER A 51 0.40 -7.42 14.87
N ASP A 52 0.09 -6.36 15.61
CA ASP A 52 -1.28 -5.89 15.82
C ASP A 52 -1.79 -5.05 14.63
N ASN A 53 -0.93 -4.72 13.67
CA ASN A 53 -1.32 -3.97 12.49
C ASN A 53 -2.15 -4.84 11.54
N PRO A 54 -3.39 -4.46 11.22
CA PRO A 54 -4.29 -5.24 10.37
C PRO A 54 -3.94 -5.16 8.87
N ALA A 55 -3.02 -4.29 8.51
CA ALA A 55 -2.55 -4.06 7.15
C ALA A 55 -1.04 -3.81 7.17
N TYR A 56 -0.41 -3.88 6.02
CA TYR A 56 0.97 -3.47 5.81
C TYR A 56 1.11 -2.68 4.51
N ILE A 57 2.21 -1.96 4.39
CA ILE A 57 2.51 -1.17 3.20
C ILE A 57 3.18 -2.09 2.18
N GLY A 58 2.60 -2.19 0.99
CA GLY A 58 3.22 -2.81 -0.17
C GLY A 58 3.57 -1.76 -1.23
N PHE A 59 4.61 -2.00 -2.01
CA PHE A 59 4.94 -1.13 -3.13
C PHE A 59 5.11 -1.93 -4.44
N ARG A 60 4.96 -1.22 -5.56
CA ARG A 60 5.08 -1.83 -6.88
C ARG A 60 6.54 -2.08 -7.23
N ASP A 61 6.93 -3.34 -7.41
CA ASP A 61 8.28 -3.73 -7.85
C ASP A 61 8.55 -3.31 -9.30
N VAL A 62 7.69 -3.74 -10.23
CA VAL A 62 7.90 -3.50 -11.67
C VAL A 62 7.49 -2.07 -12.03
N THR A 63 8.49 -1.26 -12.35
CA THR A 63 8.30 0.16 -12.67
C THR A 63 9.45 0.66 -13.56
N ARG A 64 9.30 1.85 -14.12
CA ARG A 64 10.33 2.52 -14.92
C ARG A 64 10.43 4.00 -14.51
N ALA A 65 11.60 4.59 -14.64
CA ALA A 65 11.78 6.03 -14.42
C ALA A 65 10.95 6.90 -15.37
N THR A 66 10.56 6.35 -16.54
CA THR A 66 9.69 7.01 -17.52
C THR A 66 8.20 6.90 -17.24
N ASP A 67 7.80 6.08 -16.25
CA ASP A 67 6.40 6.01 -15.83
C ASP A 67 5.95 7.35 -15.24
N THR A 68 4.66 7.66 -15.35
CA THR A 68 4.08 8.87 -14.73
C THR A 68 4.41 8.94 -13.25
N ARG A 69 4.28 7.80 -12.55
CA ARG A 69 4.72 7.59 -11.17
C ARG A 69 5.62 6.36 -11.13
N THR A 70 6.85 6.55 -10.66
CA THR A 70 7.84 5.47 -10.52
C THR A 70 7.63 4.72 -9.21
N PHE A 71 7.44 5.44 -8.10
CA PHE A 71 7.13 4.82 -6.81
C PHE A 71 5.63 4.89 -6.55
N LEU A 72 5.03 3.73 -6.31
CA LEU A 72 3.63 3.60 -5.90
C LEU A 72 3.55 2.61 -4.74
N ALA A 73 3.05 3.07 -3.62
CA ALA A 73 2.79 2.25 -2.44
C ALA A 73 1.30 2.27 -2.08
N THR A 74 0.85 1.23 -1.40
CA THR A 74 -0.53 1.12 -0.89
C THR A 74 -0.54 0.33 0.41
N ALA A 75 -1.54 0.57 1.24
CA ALA A 75 -1.85 -0.37 2.31
C ALA A 75 -2.62 -1.55 1.72
N ILE A 76 -2.29 -2.75 2.17
CA ILE A 76 -2.96 -4.00 1.81
C ILE A 76 -3.31 -4.76 3.08
N PRO A 77 -4.43 -5.50 3.11
CA PRO A 77 -4.76 -6.37 4.24
C PRO A 77 -3.64 -7.40 4.49
N ARG A 78 -3.64 -8.04 5.67
CA ARG A 78 -2.69 -9.13 5.99
C ARG A 78 -3.00 -10.38 5.18
N VAL A 79 -2.58 -10.37 3.92
CA VAL A 79 -2.77 -11.48 2.97
C VAL A 79 -1.43 -11.85 2.33
N GLY A 80 -1.37 -13.00 1.69
CA GLY A 80 -0.16 -13.41 0.96
C GLY A 80 0.19 -12.45 -0.14
N ALA A 81 1.40 -11.91 -0.10
CA ALA A 81 1.96 -11.02 -1.12
C ALA A 81 3.03 -11.74 -1.94
N THR A 82 3.12 -11.40 -3.21
CA THR A 82 4.17 -11.93 -4.10
C THR A 82 5.37 -10.98 -4.11
N ASN A 83 6.50 -11.45 -4.65
CA ASN A 83 7.70 -10.61 -4.86
C ASN A 83 7.47 -9.40 -5.78
N LYS A 84 6.28 -9.28 -6.40
CA LYS A 84 5.89 -8.13 -7.22
C LYS A 84 5.22 -7.01 -6.43
N ILE A 85 4.91 -7.30 -5.18
CA ILE A 85 4.44 -6.34 -4.17
C ILE A 85 5.32 -6.55 -2.92
N PRO A 86 6.57 -6.06 -2.93
CA PRO A 86 7.42 -6.10 -1.76
C PRO A 86 6.79 -5.32 -0.61
N LEU A 87 7.02 -5.78 0.62
CA LEU A 87 6.41 -5.23 1.82
C LEU A 87 7.40 -4.35 2.58
N VAL A 88 6.89 -3.27 3.15
CA VAL A 88 7.57 -2.45 4.15
C VAL A 88 6.95 -2.82 5.50
N LEU A 89 7.75 -3.46 6.33
CA LEU A 89 7.36 -3.83 7.69
C LEU A 89 8.05 -2.89 8.67
N THR A 90 7.28 -2.35 9.61
CA THR A 90 7.78 -1.41 10.62
C THR A 90 7.32 -1.84 12.01
N ASP A 91 7.95 -1.27 13.03
CA ASP A 91 7.56 -1.37 14.44
C ASP A 91 6.69 -0.17 14.88
N GLN A 92 6.25 0.65 13.92
CA GLN A 92 5.47 1.85 14.17
C GLN A 92 3.99 1.54 14.34
N SER A 93 3.26 2.45 14.98
CA SER A 93 1.79 2.37 15.06
C SER A 93 1.16 2.45 13.67
N THR A 94 -0.03 1.84 13.53
CA THR A 94 -0.81 1.86 12.28
C THR A 94 -1.00 3.27 11.73
N ILE A 95 -1.27 4.25 12.61
CA ILE A 95 -1.43 5.67 12.21
C ILE A 95 -0.12 6.24 11.65
N ARG A 96 1.03 5.92 12.23
CA ARG A 96 2.34 6.35 11.72
C ARG A 96 2.70 5.67 10.40
N GLU A 97 2.30 4.42 10.22
CA GLU A 97 2.40 3.76 8.93
C GLU A 97 1.59 4.46 7.84
N MET A 98 0.41 5.00 8.16
CA MET A 98 -0.35 5.82 7.21
C MET A 98 0.38 7.12 6.86
N CYS A 99 1.10 7.73 7.80
CA CYS A 99 1.95 8.88 7.51
C CYS A 99 3.15 8.49 6.62
N LEU A 100 3.76 7.35 6.87
CA LEU A 100 4.82 6.82 5.99
C LEU A 100 4.27 6.54 4.59
N LEU A 101 3.09 5.95 4.47
CA LEU A 101 2.42 5.71 3.18
C LEU A 101 2.21 7.02 2.40
N ALA A 102 1.79 8.09 3.07
CA ALA A 102 1.69 9.42 2.46
C ALA A 102 3.05 9.93 1.96
N ASN A 103 4.09 9.79 2.77
CA ASN A 103 5.44 10.22 2.40
C ASN A 103 5.96 9.43 1.19
N LEU A 104 5.78 8.10 1.19
CA LEU A 104 6.17 7.21 0.10
C LEU A 104 5.45 7.56 -1.21
N ASN A 105 4.21 8.02 -1.15
CA ASN A 105 3.44 8.44 -2.32
C ASN A 105 3.59 9.93 -2.65
N SER A 106 4.44 10.66 -1.97
CA SER A 106 4.64 12.08 -2.24
C SER A 106 5.37 12.31 -3.56
N ILE A 107 5.03 13.43 -4.25
CA ILE A 107 5.71 13.82 -5.50
C ILE A 107 7.22 14.06 -5.30
N PRO A 108 7.68 14.70 -4.21
CA PRO A 108 9.11 14.86 -3.96
C PRO A 108 9.86 13.54 -3.84
N LEU A 109 9.28 12.53 -3.16
CA LEU A 109 9.90 11.23 -3.05
C LEU A 109 9.95 10.52 -4.41
N ASP A 110 8.86 10.54 -5.18
CA ASP A 110 8.83 9.98 -6.53
C ASP A 110 9.89 10.61 -7.45
N PHE A 111 10.10 11.91 -7.33
CA PHE A 111 11.19 12.61 -8.03
C PHE A 111 12.56 12.07 -7.61
N CYS A 112 12.81 11.88 -6.32
CA CYS A 112 14.07 11.30 -5.82
C CYS A 112 14.29 9.88 -6.37
N VAL A 113 13.24 9.07 -6.42
CA VAL A 113 13.31 7.72 -7.00
C VAL A 113 13.69 7.79 -8.47
N LYS A 114 13.04 8.65 -9.26
CA LYS A 114 13.34 8.84 -10.69
C LYS A 114 14.79 9.19 -10.97
N GLN A 115 15.43 9.97 -10.08
CA GLN A 115 16.82 10.34 -10.23
C GLN A 115 17.80 9.19 -9.91
N LYS A 116 17.40 8.27 -9.02
CA LYS A 116 18.26 7.15 -8.59
C LYS A 116 18.04 5.88 -9.39
N TYR A 117 16.92 5.78 -10.10
CA TYR A 117 16.46 4.54 -10.65
C TYR A 117 16.48 4.51 -12.17
N GLY A 118 17.21 3.53 -12.74
CA GLY A 118 17.34 3.33 -14.19
C GLY A 118 16.97 1.92 -14.67
N GLY A 119 16.35 1.11 -13.81
CA GLY A 119 16.00 -0.28 -14.09
C GLY A 119 14.54 -0.51 -14.46
N ILE A 120 14.11 -1.77 -14.30
CA ILE A 120 12.72 -2.22 -14.51
C ILE A 120 12.11 -2.87 -13.26
N SER A 121 12.91 -3.06 -12.18
CA SER A 121 12.51 -3.68 -10.93
C SER A 121 13.09 -2.88 -9.76
N LEU A 122 12.21 -2.35 -8.92
CA LEU A 122 12.58 -1.49 -7.78
C LEU A 122 12.98 -2.36 -6.59
N ASN A 123 14.28 -2.64 -6.52
CA ASN A 123 14.85 -3.50 -5.47
C ASN A 123 14.92 -2.81 -4.11
N PHE A 124 14.93 -3.61 -3.02
CA PHE A 124 15.02 -3.13 -1.64
C PHE A 124 16.17 -2.16 -1.42
N PHE A 125 17.37 -2.44 -1.93
CA PHE A 125 18.55 -1.59 -1.75
C PHE A 125 18.36 -0.15 -2.31
N ILE A 126 17.46 0.05 -3.27
CA ILE A 126 17.09 1.39 -3.75
C ILE A 126 16.11 2.03 -2.77
N VAL A 127 15.11 1.26 -2.32
CA VAL A 127 14.04 1.74 -1.44
C VAL A 127 14.61 2.14 -0.07
N GLU A 128 15.55 1.39 0.48
CA GLU A 128 16.24 1.68 1.74
C GLU A 128 17.04 3.01 1.73
N GLN A 129 17.38 3.51 0.55
CA GLN A 129 18.09 4.78 0.37
C GLN A 129 17.17 5.99 0.14
N LEU A 130 15.86 5.79 0.15
CA LEU A 130 14.91 6.88 -0.10
C LEU A 130 14.81 7.81 1.12
N PRO A 131 14.72 9.12 0.90
CA PRO A 131 14.60 10.09 1.97
C PRO A 131 13.15 10.08 2.51
N VAL A 132 12.95 9.40 3.63
CA VAL A 132 11.68 9.46 4.37
C VAL A 132 11.80 10.39 5.56
N LEU A 133 10.68 10.98 5.95
CA LEU A 133 10.62 11.84 7.13
C LEU A 133 10.74 10.98 8.40
N SER A 134 11.49 11.48 9.39
CA SER A 134 11.58 10.86 10.71
C SER A 134 10.20 10.87 11.39
N PRO A 135 9.81 9.83 12.15
CA PRO A 135 8.50 9.72 12.80
C PRO A 135 8.15 10.93 13.70
N ASP A 136 9.11 11.52 14.37
CA ASP A 136 8.92 12.70 15.26
C ASP A 136 8.47 13.97 14.51
N VAL A 137 8.67 14.03 13.21
CA VAL A 137 8.16 15.14 12.40
C VAL A 137 6.64 15.18 12.43
N TYR A 138 6.00 14.03 12.48
CA TYR A 138 4.54 13.91 12.45
C TYR A 138 3.87 14.33 13.75
N GLU A 139 4.60 14.37 14.87
CA GLU A 139 4.10 14.86 16.16
C GLU A 139 3.93 16.39 16.21
N LYS A 140 4.56 17.11 15.28
CA LYS A 140 4.52 18.57 15.23
C LYS A 140 3.11 19.07 14.90
N PRO A 141 2.73 20.27 15.41
CA PRO A 141 1.47 20.90 15.01
C PRO A 141 1.40 21.08 13.50
N CYS A 142 0.22 20.83 12.93
CA CYS A 142 -0.03 21.05 11.50
C CYS A 142 0.05 22.56 11.20
N PRO A 143 0.90 23.05 10.28
CA PRO A 143 1.11 24.48 10.04
C PRO A 143 -0.13 25.23 9.59
N TRP A 144 -1.05 24.55 8.89
CA TRP A 144 -2.26 25.13 8.33
C TRP A 144 -3.53 24.75 9.11
N GLU A 145 -3.43 23.86 10.10
CA GLU A 145 -4.54 23.49 11.00
C GLU A 145 -3.99 23.18 12.39
N ARG A 146 -3.63 24.23 13.13
CA ARG A 146 -2.90 24.15 14.41
C ARG A 146 -3.62 23.39 15.53
N SER A 147 -4.91 23.10 15.37
CA SER A 147 -5.68 22.25 16.28
C SER A 147 -5.35 20.77 16.16
N LYS A 148 -4.63 20.36 15.12
CA LYS A 148 -4.23 18.98 14.85
C LYS A 148 -2.72 18.85 14.76
N THR A 149 -2.19 17.65 15.02
CA THR A 149 -0.83 17.27 14.64
C THR A 149 -0.75 16.98 13.14
N LEU A 150 0.46 16.97 12.59
CA LEU A 150 0.68 16.50 11.21
C LEU A 150 0.21 15.06 11.04
N GLU A 151 0.46 14.21 12.03
CA GLU A 151 0.01 12.81 12.06
C GLU A 151 -1.52 12.72 11.89
N ALA A 152 -2.28 13.42 12.73
CA ALA A 152 -3.74 13.40 12.66
C ALA A 152 -4.27 13.95 11.33
N TRP A 153 -3.63 15.00 10.82
CA TRP A 153 -4.05 15.63 9.57
C TRP A 153 -3.77 14.74 8.34
N ILE A 154 -2.60 14.10 8.29
CA ILE A 154 -2.18 13.25 7.17
C ILE A 154 -2.93 11.93 7.19
N SER A 155 -2.97 11.24 8.35
CA SER A 155 -3.61 9.92 8.47
C SER A 155 -5.09 9.95 8.09
N GLU A 156 -5.84 10.96 8.51
CA GLU A 156 -7.24 11.15 8.11
C GLU A 156 -7.41 11.13 6.58
N ARG A 157 -6.53 11.79 5.86
CA ARG A 157 -6.61 11.89 4.40
C ARG A 157 -6.16 10.61 3.71
N VAL A 158 -5.13 9.98 4.24
CA VAL A 158 -4.66 8.68 3.74
C VAL A 158 -5.73 7.62 3.91
N LEU A 159 -6.38 7.57 5.07
CA LEU A 159 -7.45 6.62 5.35
C LEU A 159 -8.65 6.83 4.41
N LYS A 160 -9.06 8.08 4.15
CA LYS A 160 -10.09 8.40 3.15
C LYS A 160 -9.77 7.87 1.74
N LEU A 161 -8.49 7.84 1.37
CA LEU A 161 -8.05 7.35 0.07
C LEU A 161 -7.82 5.83 0.05
N THR A 162 -7.59 5.23 1.20
CA THR A 162 -7.19 3.82 1.35
C THR A 162 -8.35 2.93 1.73
N CYS A 163 -9.17 3.35 2.71
CA CYS A 163 -10.30 2.58 3.22
C CYS A 163 -11.53 2.79 2.30
N THR A 164 -11.44 2.31 1.07
CA THR A 164 -12.50 2.45 0.06
C THR A 164 -13.22 1.14 -0.21
N ALA A 165 -12.93 0.09 0.57
CA ALA A 165 -13.50 -1.22 0.41
C ALA A 165 -13.58 -1.94 1.75
N GLU A 166 -14.49 -2.90 1.85
CA GLU A 166 -14.79 -3.64 3.09
C GLU A 166 -13.59 -4.43 3.62
N ASP A 167 -12.73 -4.93 2.74
CA ASP A 167 -11.49 -5.61 3.13
C ASP A 167 -10.49 -4.71 3.88
N MET A 168 -10.71 -3.39 3.88
CA MET A 168 -9.92 -2.41 4.61
C MET A 168 -10.59 -1.92 5.91
N LEU A 169 -11.76 -2.44 6.29
CA LEU A 169 -12.42 -2.11 7.54
C LEU A 169 -11.54 -2.34 8.78
N PRO A 170 -10.78 -3.45 8.89
CA PRO A 170 -9.89 -3.63 10.03
C PRO A 170 -8.83 -2.53 10.18
N LEU A 171 -8.36 -1.95 9.07
CA LEU A 171 -7.46 -0.81 9.10
C LEU A 171 -8.17 0.46 9.57
N ALA A 172 -9.39 0.70 9.10
CA ALA A 172 -10.21 1.83 9.53
C ALA A 172 -10.46 1.76 11.04
N ASP A 173 -10.88 0.60 11.54
CA ASP A 173 -11.15 0.37 12.97
C ASP A 173 -9.90 0.59 13.83
N ALA A 174 -8.75 0.04 13.42
CA ALA A 174 -7.48 0.21 14.15
C ALA A 174 -7.03 1.68 14.23
N CYS A 175 -7.47 2.50 13.27
CA CYS A 175 -7.20 3.94 13.24
C CYS A 175 -8.33 4.80 13.81
N ASN A 176 -9.40 4.22 14.37
CA ASN A 176 -10.61 4.91 14.80
C ASN A 176 -11.19 5.83 13.70
N PHE A 177 -11.15 5.37 12.47
CA PHE A 177 -11.62 6.10 11.30
C PHE A 177 -13.03 5.61 10.93
N THR A 178 -14.02 6.51 11.02
CA THR A 178 -15.45 6.26 10.74
C THR A 178 -15.93 7.05 9.52
#